data_d5cf67c405374a540386399f10a7781a
#
_entry.id   d5cf67c405374a540386399f10a7781a
#
_cell.length_a   1.000
_cell.length_b   1.000
_cell.length_c   1.000
_cell.angle_alpha   90.00
_cell.angle_beta   90.00
_cell.angle_gamma   90.00
#
_symmetry.space_group_name_H-M   'P 1'
#
loop_
_entity.id
_entity.type
_entity.pdbx_description
1 polymer ?
#
loop_
_entity_poly.entity_id
_entity_poly.type
_entity_poly.pdbx_seq_one_letter_code
_entity_poly.pdbx_strand_id
1 'polypeptide(L)'
;MSSRSFCHWEGNVSDEVYYHSFLNRDRLVHILDSDPSTCEALSILFRLEGFQTAFSLDTSTFFTGIERRRPDVVVLNLRVGADDGLQLLKRIKSLRTGVPVFMLAEENQVDQAVRAMKAGASDVITMPIDTERFIRSVRDVLRRDVHLGAATGGYRPVEVRGFSQLTPREREVLQLITNGQSNKEAGRELGISPRTIEVHRARVMEKLGARNTADLLRIVLTS
;
A
#
# COMPACT_ATOMS: atom_id res chain seq x y z
N MET A 1 43.56 4.47 -19.02
CA MET A 1 42.68 3.32 -18.81
C MET A 1 42.29 3.34 -17.34
N SER A 2 41.14 3.88 -17.02
CA SER A 2 40.65 3.97 -15.64
C SER A 2 39.22 3.45 -15.60
N SER A 3 39.06 2.29 -15.01
CA SER A 3 37.80 1.57 -14.82
C SER A 3 36.95 2.36 -13.85
N ARG A 4 35.81 2.89 -14.30
CA ARG A 4 34.77 3.39 -13.43
C ARG A 4 34.03 2.19 -12.87
N SER A 5 34.30 1.84 -11.62
CA SER A 5 33.41 0.96 -10.81
C SER A 5 32.06 1.58 -10.71
N PHE A 6 31.07 0.92 -11.29
CA PHE A 6 29.65 1.16 -10.99
C PHE A 6 29.40 0.69 -9.55
N CYS A 7 29.24 1.61 -8.62
CA CYS A 7 28.69 1.29 -7.31
C CYS A 7 27.26 0.79 -7.51
N HIS A 8 27.08 -0.50 -7.31
CA HIS A 8 25.79 -1.14 -7.15
C HIS A 8 25.19 -0.61 -5.85
N TRP A 9 24.09 0.12 -5.94
CA TRP A 9 23.35 0.64 -4.80
C TRP A 9 22.54 -0.52 -4.18
N GLU A 10 23.08 -1.13 -3.13
CA GLU A 10 22.34 -2.03 -2.26
C GLU A 10 21.54 -1.17 -1.29
N GLY A 11 20.31 -0.82 -1.68
CA GLY A 11 19.34 -0.18 -0.79
C GLY A 11 19.08 -1.09 0.41
N ASN A 12 19.29 -0.54 1.59
CA ASN A 12 19.11 -1.27 2.84
C ASN A 12 17.62 -1.64 2.98
N VAL A 13 17.31 -2.94 3.00
CA VAL A 13 15.96 -3.51 3.07
C VAL A 13 15.15 -2.95 4.26
N SER A 14 15.83 -2.50 5.33
CA SER A 14 15.21 -1.90 6.51
C SER A 14 14.57 -0.54 6.23
N ASP A 15 15.15 0.30 5.37
CA ASP A 15 14.64 1.66 5.10
C ASP A 15 13.42 1.62 4.18
N GLU A 16 13.38 0.68 3.24
CA GLU A 16 12.25 0.49 2.35
C GLU A 16 11.01 -0.04 3.10
N VAL A 17 11.23 -0.92 4.07
CA VAL A 17 10.16 -1.44 4.96
C VAL A 17 9.58 -0.32 5.83
N TYR A 18 10.39 0.55 6.41
CA TYR A 18 9.93 1.66 7.25
C TYR A 18 9.07 2.66 6.48
N TYR A 19 9.45 2.98 5.26
CA TYR A 19 8.71 3.92 4.41
C TYR A 19 7.34 3.38 4.00
N HIS A 20 7.28 2.10 3.64
CA HIS A 20 6.01 1.48 3.24
C HIS A 20 5.05 1.32 4.41
N SER A 21 5.54 1.00 5.60
CA SER A 21 4.68 0.89 6.79
C SER A 21 4.03 2.22 7.17
N PHE A 22 4.72 3.33 6.95
CA PHE A 22 4.17 4.65 7.19
C PHE A 22 3.05 5.02 6.21
N LEU A 23 3.22 4.75 4.90
CA LEU A 23 2.20 5.02 3.88
C LEU A 23 0.93 4.16 4.03
N ASN A 24 1.04 3.04 4.75
CA ASN A 24 -0.07 2.10 4.93
C ASN A 24 -0.85 2.32 6.23
N ARG A 25 -0.42 3.25 7.09
CA ARG A 25 -0.93 3.42 8.46
C ARG A 25 -2.45 3.61 8.56
N ASP A 26 -3.04 4.29 7.60
CA ASP A 26 -4.47 4.57 7.57
C ASP A 26 -5.26 3.63 6.66
N ARG A 27 -4.55 2.76 5.93
CA ARG A 27 -5.15 1.80 5.01
C ARG A 27 -5.62 0.55 5.73
N LEU A 28 -6.84 0.14 5.43
CA LEU A 28 -7.47 -1.05 6.00
C LEU A 28 -7.42 -2.22 5.02
N VAL A 29 -6.83 -3.33 5.47
CA VAL A 29 -6.95 -4.63 4.82
C VAL A 29 -8.04 -5.43 5.52
N HIS A 30 -9.07 -5.87 4.80
CA HIS A 30 -10.10 -6.75 5.34
C HIS A 30 -9.94 -8.15 4.76
N ILE A 31 -9.77 -9.13 5.66
CA ILE A 31 -9.55 -10.53 5.32
C ILE A 31 -10.86 -11.28 5.52
N LEU A 32 -11.28 -12.07 4.54
CA LEU A 32 -12.43 -12.95 4.61
C LEU A 32 -12.00 -14.38 4.36
N ASP A 33 -11.96 -15.17 5.42
CA ASP A 33 -11.61 -16.58 5.42
C ASP A 33 -12.33 -17.27 6.57
N SER A 34 -12.79 -18.50 6.39
CA SER A 34 -13.42 -19.29 7.46
C SER A 34 -12.41 -19.90 8.45
N ASP A 35 -11.12 -19.90 8.12
CA ASP A 35 -10.05 -20.36 9.02
C ASP A 35 -9.49 -19.20 9.86
N PRO A 36 -9.72 -19.19 11.19
CA PRO A 36 -9.19 -18.16 12.07
C PRO A 36 -7.65 -18.06 12.04
N SER A 37 -6.96 -19.19 11.90
CA SER A 37 -5.49 -19.24 11.91
C SER A 37 -4.91 -18.50 10.71
N THR A 38 -5.50 -18.70 9.53
CA THR A 38 -5.15 -17.96 8.31
C THR A 38 -5.44 -16.46 8.48
N CYS A 39 -6.58 -16.10 9.05
CA CYS A 39 -6.93 -14.69 9.31
C CYS A 39 -5.93 -14.00 10.25
N GLU A 40 -5.55 -14.66 11.35
CA GLU A 40 -4.58 -14.16 12.32
C GLU A 40 -3.19 -14.00 11.71
N ALA A 41 -2.69 -15.02 10.99
CA ALA A 41 -1.39 -15.00 10.35
C ALA A 41 -1.29 -13.86 9.33
N LEU A 42 -2.30 -13.69 8.48
CA LEU A 42 -2.36 -12.58 7.52
C LEU A 42 -2.51 -11.22 8.21
N SER A 43 -3.28 -11.14 9.29
CA SER A 43 -3.40 -9.90 10.06
C SER A 43 -2.07 -9.48 10.64
N ILE A 44 -1.27 -10.41 11.16
CA ILE A 44 0.08 -10.13 11.65
C ILE A 44 0.96 -9.65 10.50
N LEU A 45 0.97 -10.35 9.38
CA LEU A 45 1.74 -9.99 8.19
C LEU A 45 1.46 -8.55 7.75
N PHE A 46 0.18 -8.19 7.58
CA PHE A 46 -0.19 -6.85 7.12
C PHE A 46 0.07 -5.76 8.18
N ARG A 47 -0.05 -6.06 9.47
CA ARG A 47 0.32 -5.12 10.54
C ARG A 47 1.81 -4.81 10.56
N LEU A 48 2.67 -5.80 10.32
CA LEU A 48 4.11 -5.60 10.18
C LEU A 48 4.44 -4.66 9.00
N GLU A 49 3.61 -4.67 7.97
CA GLU A 49 3.68 -3.77 6.82
C GLU A 49 3.00 -2.39 7.03
N GLY A 50 2.54 -2.13 8.25
CA GLY A 50 1.93 -0.86 8.66
C GLY A 50 0.44 -0.73 8.38
N PHE A 51 -0.24 -1.72 7.80
CA PHE A 51 -1.68 -1.67 7.55
C PHE A 51 -2.49 -1.83 8.83
N GLN A 52 -3.67 -1.23 8.85
CA GLN A 52 -4.73 -1.66 9.75
C GLN A 52 -5.38 -2.92 9.20
N THR A 53 -5.79 -3.83 10.08
CA THR A 53 -6.40 -5.10 9.67
C THR A 53 -7.72 -5.33 10.36
N ALA A 54 -8.67 -5.85 9.62
CA ALA A 54 -9.89 -6.47 10.13
C ALA A 54 -10.05 -7.83 9.45
N PHE A 55 -10.73 -8.76 10.09
CA PHE A 55 -11.09 -10.02 9.45
C PHE A 55 -12.50 -10.44 9.82
N SER A 56 -13.08 -11.27 8.98
CA SER A 56 -14.38 -11.90 9.16
C SER A 56 -14.27 -13.37 8.81
N LEU A 57 -14.93 -14.23 9.60
CA LEU A 57 -14.93 -15.67 9.38
C LEU A 57 -16.13 -16.13 8.53
N ASP A 58 -17.08 -15.24 8.28
CA ASP A 58 -18.27 -15.46 7.50
C ASP A 58 -18.65 -14.26 6.65
N THR A 59 -19.45 -14.51 5.63
CA THR A 59 -19.85 -13.54 4.62
C THR A 59 -20.73 -12.44 5.20
N SER A 60 -21.60 -12.73 6.17
CA SER A 60 -22.55 -11.76 6.73
C SER A 60 -21.82 -10.70 7.55
N THR A 61 -20.93 -11.13 8.43
CA THR A 61 -20.04 -10.26 9.21
C THR A 61 -19.17 -9.39 8.32
N PHE A 62 -18.63 -9.99 7.23
CA PHE A 62 -17.81 -9.25 6.27
C PHE A 62 -18.58 -8.10 5.61
N PHE A 63 -19.76 -8.35 5.05
CA PHE A 63 -20.54 -7.30 4.38
C PHE A 63 -21.00 -6.22 5.35
N THR A 64 -21.39 -6.57 6.56
CA THR A 64 -21.68 -5.59 7.63
C THR A 64 -20.45 -4.74 7.97
N GLY A 65 -19.27 -5.37 8.01
CA GLY A 65 -18.01 -4.68 8.29
C GLY A 65 -17.64 -3.65 7.22
N ILE A 66 -17.75 -4.00 5.95
CA ILE A 66 -17.39 -3.09 4.84
C ILE A 66 -18.40 -1.93 4.65
N GLU A 67 -19.65 -2.08 5.11
CA GLU A 67 -20.61 -0.99 5.16
C GLU A 67 -20.24 0.06 6.20
N ARG A 68 -19.69 -0.37 7.35
CA ARG A 68 -19.27 0.52 8.43
C ARG A 68 -17.97 1.25 8.10
N ARG A 69 -17.01 0.50 7.57
CA ARG A 69 -15.71 1.03 7.16
C ARG A 69 -15.22 0.31 5.91
N ARG A 70 -15.14 1.07 4.83
CA ARG A 70 -14.67 0.57 3.54
C ARG A 70 -13.19 0.19 3.62
N PRO A 71 -12.78 -1.04 3.24
CA PRO A 71 -11.40 -1.42 3.18
C PRO A 71 -10.70 -0.84 1.94
N ASP A 72 -9.39 -0.66 2.03
CA ASP A 72 -8.51 -0.29 0.92
C ASP A 72 -8.04 -1.53 0.14
N VAL A 73 -8.04 -2.70 0.80
CA VAL A 73 -7.69 -3.99 0.22
C VAL A 73 -8.60 -5.06 0.82
N VAL A 74 -9.06 -5.98 0.00
CA VAL A 74 -9.75 -7.20 0.44
C VAL A 74 -8.88 -8.41 0.11
N VAL A 75 -8.70 -9.28 1.09
CA VAL A 75 -8.13 -10.63 0.90
C VAL A 75 -9.25 -11.63 1.11
N LEU A 76 -9.52 -12.46 0.11
CA LEU A 76 -10.68 -13.34 0.06
C LEU A 76 -10.27 -14.77 -0.29
N ASN A 77 -10.61 -15.74 0.54
CA ASN A 77 -10.42 -17.14 0.19
C ASN A 77 -11.40 -17.57 -0.92
N LEU A 78 -10.96 -18.47 -1.80
CA LEU A 78 -11.82 -19.08 -2.82
C LEU A 78 -12.99 -19.88 -2.23
N ARG A 79 -12.89 -20.29 -0.97
CA ARG A 79 -13.96 -20.93 -0.22
C ARG A 79 -14.06 -20.32 1.18
N VAL A 80 -15.23 -19.81 1.53
CA VAL A 80 -15.51 -19.27 2.87
C VAL A 80 -16.65 -20.09 3.48
N GLY A 81 -16.30 -21.12 4.25
CA GLY A 81 -17.27 -22.08 4.74
C GLY A 81 -17.99 -22.79 3.59
N ALA A 82 -19.30 -22.58 3.46
CA ALA A 82 -20.13 -23.08 2.36
C ALA A 82 -20.18 -22.14 1.15
N ASP A 83 -19.71 -20.91 1.29
CA ASP A 83 -19.83 -19.88 0.26
C ASP A 83 -18.71 -19.98 -0.81
N ASP A 84 -19.10 -19.78 -2.07
CA ASP A 84 -18.17 -19.71 -3.21
C ASP A 84 -17.51 -18.32 -3.29
N GLY A 85 -16.19 -18.27 -3.08
CA GLY A 85 -15.41 -17.04 -3.14
C GLY A 85 -15.49 -16.31 -4.49
N LEU A 86 -15.71 -17.03 -5.60
CA LEU A 86 -15.92 -16.39 -6.91
C LEU A 86 -17.24 -15.61 -6.96
N GLN A 87 -18.28 -16.12 -6.33
CA GLN A 87 -19.55 -15.37 -6.22
C GLN A 87 -19.39 -14.15 -5.30
N LEU A 88 -18.67 -14.31 -4.20
CA LEU A 88 -18.36 -13.21 -3.28
C LEU A 88 -17.53 -12.13 -3.99
N LEU A 89 -16.51 -12.51 -4.77
CA LEU A 89 -15.73 -11.59 -5.59
C LEU A 89 -16.63 -10.76 -6.53
N LYS A 90 -17.52 -11.43 -7.27
CA LYS A 90 -18.46 -10.75 -8.16
C LYS A 90 -19.36 -9.77 -7.41
N ARG A 91 -19.87 -10.17 -6.23
CA ARG A 91 -20.68 -9.32 -5.36
C ARG A 91 -19.90 -8.09 -4.89
N ILE A 92 -18.64 -8.26 -4.45
CA ILE A 92 -17.77 -7.13 -4.04
C ILE A 92 -17.54 -6.20 -5.23
N LYS A 93 -17.25 -6.73 -6.42
CA LYS A 93 -17.03 -5.92 -7.62
C LYS A 93 -18.29 -5.20 -8.09
N SER A 94 -19.48 -5.78 -7.89
CA SER A 94 -20.75 -5.13 -8.24
C SER A 94 -21.05 -3.89 -7.37
N LEU A 95 -20.47 -3.79 -6.18
CA LEU A 95 -20.58 -2.58 -5.34
C LEU A 95 -19.84 -1.36 -5.96
N ARG A 96 -19.13 -1.56 -7.07
CA ARG A 96 -18.36 -0.52 -7.79
C ARG A 96 -17.44 0.31 -6.89
N THR A 97 -16.94 -0.30 -5.84
CA THR A 97 -16.08 0.38 -4.88
C THR A 97 -14.67 0.63 -5.40
N GLY A 98 -14.25 -0.05 -6.46
CA GLY A 98 -12.88 -0.01 -6.96
C GLY A 98 -11.86 -0.74 -6.06
N VAL A 99 -12.29 -1.31 -4.93
CA VAL A 99 -11.39 -1.97 -3.97
C VAL A 99 -10.68 -3.15 -4.64
N PRO A 100 -9.34 -3.21 -4.57
CA PRO A 100 -8.59 -4.37 -5.02
C PRO A 100 -8.90 -5.59 -4.15
N VAL A 101 -9.12 -6.73 -4.83
CA VAL A 101 -9.44 -8.02 -4.18
C VAL A 101 -8.37 -9.02 -4.55
N PHE A 102 -7.67 -9.54 -3.56
CA PHE A 102 -6.70 -10.63 -3.68
C PHE A 102 -7.36 -11.92 -3.27
N MET A 103 -7.29 -12.93 -4.14
CA MET A 103 -7.88 -14.23 -3.86
C MET A 103 -6.83 -15.18 -3.30
N LEU A 104 -7.17 -15.93 -2.25
CA LEU A 104 -6.36 -17.05 -1.76
C LEU A 104 -6.84 -18.34 -2.41
N ALA A 105 -5.91 -19.14 -2.95
CA ALA A 105 -6.19 -20.38 -3.63
C ALA A 105 -5.22 -21.48 -3.18
N GLU A 106 -5.66 -22.73 -3.16
CA GLU A 106 -4.77 -23.87 -3.05
C GLU A 106 -4.05 -24.14 -4.38
N GLU A 107 -2.89 -24.80 -4.34
CA GLU A 107 -2.09 -25.09 -5.55
C GLU A 107 -2.86 -25.86 -6.64
N ASN A 108 -3.80 -26.71 -6.24
CA ASN A 108 -4.59 -27.54 -7.15
C ASN A 108 -5.79 -26.80 -7.79
N GLN A 109 -5.99 -25.51 -7.50
CA GLN A 109 -7.15 -24.73 -7.94
C GLN A 109 -6.87 -23.78 -9.12
N VAL A 110 -6.02 -24.18 -10.05
CA VAL A 110 -5.59 -23.34 -11.20
C VAL A 110 -6.76 -22.81 -12.02
N ASP A 111 -7.76 -23.64 -12.31
CA ASP A 111 -8.94 -23.22 -13.09
C ASP A 111 -9.75 -22.15 -12.36
N GLN A 112 -9.87 -22.27 -11.03
CA GLN A 112 -10.56 -21.27 -10.21
C GLN A 112 -9.77 -19.96 -10.13
N ALA A 113 -8.43 -20.05 -10.07
CA ALA A 113 -7.55 -18.88 -10.12
C ALA A 113 -7.74 -18.11 -11.44
N VAL A 114 -7.77 -18.79 -12.58
CA VAL A 114 -8.03 -18.16 -13.88
C VAL A 114 -9.42 -17.50 -13.92
N ARG A 115 -10.45 -18.16 -13.37
CA ARG A 115 -11.81 -17.60 -13.27
C ARG A 115 -11.83 -16.36 -12.36
N ALA A 116 -11.09 -16.38 -11.25
CA ALA A 116 -10.99 -15.24 -10.35
C ALA A 116 -10.36 -14.02 -11.05
N MET A 117 -9.27 -14.21 -11.80
CA MET A 117 -8.66 -13.15 -12.59
C MET A 117 -9.62 -12.57 -13.63
N LYS A 118 -10.35 -13.43 -14.36
CA LYS A 118 -11.38 -13.00 -15.32
C LYS A 118 -12.56 -12.29 -14.66
N ALA A 119 -12.87 -12.61 -13.40
CA ALA A 119 -13.92 -11.95 -12.62
C ALA A 119 -13.47 -10.62 -11.95
N GLY A 120 -12.21 -10.21 -12.20
CA GLY A 120 -11.68 -8.94 -11.75
C GLY A 120 -10.93 -8.99 -10.42
N ALA A 121 -10.42 -10.16 -10.00
CA ALA A 121 -9.43 -10.20 -8.93
C ALA A 121 -8.18 -9.41 -9.33
N SER A 122 -7.56 -8.75 -8.36
CA SER A 122 -6.32 -8.00 -8.58
C SER A 122 -5.12 -8.92 -8.71
N ASP A 123 -5.13 -10.02 -7.96
CA ASP A 123 -4.16 -11.12 -8.05
C ASP A 123 -4.73 -12.36 -7.37
N VAL A 124 -4.11 -13.53 -7.63
CA VAL A 124 -4.39 -14.80 -6.94
C VAL A 124 -3.11 -15.29 -6.29
N ILE A 125 -3.19 -15.51 -4.98
CA ILE A 125 -2.10 -15.93 -4.13
C ILE A 125 -2.30 -17.41 -3.78
N THR A 126 -1.37 -18.24 -4.18
CA THR A 126 -1.42 -19.68 -3.90
C THR A 126 -0.86 -20.00 -2.51
N MET A 127 -1.47 -20.97 -1.86
CA MET A 127 -1.00 -21.54 -0.59
C MET A 127 0.03 -22.66 -0.87
N PRO A 128 1.18 -22.74 -0.16
CA PRO A 128 1.59 -21.87 0.93
C PRO A 128 1.97 -20.46 0.44
N ILE A 129 1.66 -19.44 1.25
CA ILE A 129 1.82 -18.03 0.86
C ILE A 129 3.31 -17.64 0.84
N ASP A 130 3.80 -17.20 -0.33
CA ASP A 130 5.02 -16.41 -0.44
C ASP A 130 4.71 -14.98 0.01
N THR A 131 5.09 -14.67 1.25
CA THR A 131 4.77 -13.40 1.90
C THR A 131 5.38 -12.20 1.20
N GLU A 132 6.63 -12.32 0.68
CA GLU A 132 7.30 -11.22 -0.02
C GLU A 132 6.60 -10.91 -1.35
N ARG A 133 6.29 -11.94 -2.12
CA ARG A 133 5.56 -11.81 -3.37
C ARG A 133 4.18 -11.23 -3.13
N PHE A 134 3.46 -11.69 -2.09
CA PHE A 134 2.13 -11.19 -1.77
C PHE A 134 2.16 -9.70 -1.42
N ILE A 135 3.00 -9.29 -0.49
CA ILE A 135 3.13 -7.88 -0.09
C ILE A 135 3.55 -7.00 -1.26
N ARG A 136 4.46 -7.48 -2.11
CA ARG A 136 4.86 -6.76 -3.34
C ARG A 136 3.67 -6.56 -4.26
N SER A 137 2.87 -7.60 -4.52
CA SER A 137 1.66 -7.52 -5.36
C SER A 137 0.66 -6.50 -4.80
N VAL A 138 0.41 -6.51 -3.48
CA VAL A 138 -0.47 -5.53 -2.83
C VAL A 138 0.04 -4.10 -3.00
N ARG A 139 1.33 -3.87 -2.78
CA ARG A 139 1.95 -2.55 -2.97
C ARG A 139 1.84 -2.05 -4.41
N ASP A 140 2.07 -2.93 -5.38
CA ASP A 140 2.01 -2.57 -6.81
C ASP A 140 0.59 -2.20 -7.24
N VAL A 141 -0.42 -2.91 -6.76
CA VAL A 141 -1.83 -2.58 -7.02
C VAL A 141 -2.20 -1.25 -6.40
N LEU A 142 -1.85 -1.03 -5.12
CA LEU A 142 -2.14 0.24 -4.43
C LEU A 142 -1.41 1.45 -5.06
N ARG A 143 -0.22 1.24 -5.64
CA ARG A 143 0.49 2.29 -6.40
C ARG A 143 -0.21 2.63 -7.71
N ARG A 144 -0.74 1.64 -8.43
CA ARG A 144 -1.47 1.85 -9.70
C ARG A 144 -2.77 2.60 -9.49
N ASP A 145 -3.49 2.32 -8.41
CA ASP A 145 -4.74 3.02 -8.08
C ASP A 145 -4.51 4.53 -7.84
N VAL A 146 -3.36 4.91 -7.29
CA VAL A 146 -2.97 6.33 -7.17
C VAL A 146 -2.79 6.99 -8.55
N HIS A 147 -2.37 6.25 -9.57
CA HIS A 147 -2.19 6.80 -10.94
C HIS A 147 -3.46 6.74 -11.80
N LEU A 148 -4.36 5.79 -11.56
CA LEU A 148 -5.61 5.61 -12.33
C LEU A 148 -6.82 6.34 -11.73
N GLY A 149 -6.77 6.70 -10.45
CA GLY A 149 -7.84 7.45 -9.76
C GLY A 149 -8.10 8.86 -10.30
N ALA A 150 -7.24 9.35 -11.21
CA ALA A 150 -7.48 10.60 -11.94
C ALA A 150 -8.53 10.48 -13.06
N ALA A 151 -8.95 9.28 -13.47
CA ALA A 151 -9.79 9.07 -14.65
C ALA A 151 -11.21 8.53 -14.36
N THR A 152 -11.50 7.97 -13.18
CA THR A 152 -12.83 7.44 -12.85
C THR A 152 -13.25 7.83 -11.43
N GLY A 153 -14.18 8.78 -11.36
CA GLY A 153 -14.70 9.36 -10.12
C GLY A 153 -15.22 8.32 -9.13
N GLY A 154 -14.48 8.05 -8.06
CA GLY A 154 -14.95 7.17 -7.00
C GLY A 154 -14.03 7.04 -5.78
N TYR A 155 -12.79 7.35 -5.86
CA TYR A 155 -11.88 7.47 -4.73
C TYR A 155 -11.28 8.87 -4.77
N ARG A 156 -11.62 9.72 -3.80
CA ARG A 156 -10.74 10.86 -3.49
C ARG A 156 -9.56 10.23 -2.75
N PRO A 157 -8.36 10.13 -3.36
CA PRO A 157 -7.18 10.09 -2.54
C PRO A 157 -7.29 11.32 -1.66
N VAL A 158 -6.96 11.21 -0.39
CA VAL A 158 -6.67 12.40 0.40
C VAL A 158 -5.45 13.01 -0.29
N GLU A 159 -5.69 13.82 -1.31
CA GLU A 159 -4.66 14.60 -1.97
C GLU A 159 -4.20 15.58 -0.90
N VAL A 160 -3.06 15.28 -0.29
CA VAL A 160 -2.29 16.34 0.33
C VAL A 160 -2.10 17.38 -0.76
N ARG A 161 -2.80 18.51 -0.62
CA ARG A 161 -2.81 19.57 -1.62
C ARG A 161 -1.36 19.89 -1.98
N GLY A 162 -0.96 19.62 -3.23
CA GLY A 162 0.41 19.83 -3.70
C GLY A 162 1.32 18.57 -3.75
N PHE A 163 0.90 17.42 -3.25
CA PHE A 163 1.75 16.19 -3.27
C PHE A 163 2.01 15.68 -4.70
N SER A 164 1.01 15.80 -5.57
CA SER A 164 1.14 15.49 -7.00
C SER A 164 2.12 16.42 -7.73
N GLN A 165 2.37 17.60 -7.19
CA GLN A 165 3.30 18.60 -7.76
C GLN A 165 4.76 18.39 -7.33
N LEU A 166 5.03 17.48 -6.41
CA LEU A 166 6.39 17.16 -5.98
C LEU A 166 7.13 16.36 -7.06
N THR A 167 8.30 16.84 -7.42
CA THR A 167 9.24 16.09 -8.26
C THR A 167 9.75 14.84 -7.52
N PRO A 168 10.27 13.82 -8.22
CA PRO A 168 10.86 12.64 -7.56
C PRO A 168 11.88 13.03 -6.49
N ARG A 169 12.75 14.00 -6.78
CA ARG A 169 13.79 14.47 -5.85
C ARG A 169 13.23 15.18 -4.61
N GLU A 170 12.15 15.94 -4.77
CA GLU A 170 11.46 16.58 -3.65
C GLU A 170 10.73 15.56 -2.76
N ARG A 171 10.25 14.46 -3.33
CA ARG A 171 9.67 13.34 -2.55
C ARG A 171 10.71 12.62 -1.72
N GLU A 172 11.90 12.36 -2.28
CA GLU A 172 13.03 11.78 -1.54
C GLU A 172 13.43 12.68 -0.36
N VAL A 173 13.54 13.99 -0.60
CA VAL A 173 13.86 14.95 0.47
C VAL A 173 12.76 15.01 1.51
N LEU A 174 11.48 15.00 1.12
CA LEU A 174 10.35 14.95 2.06
C LEU A 174 10.43 13.73 2.96
N GLN A 175 10.75 12.57 2.40
CA GLN A 175 10.91 11.33 3.13
C GLN A 175 11.97 11.45 4.23
N LEU A 176 13.14 12.00 3.91
CA LEU A 176 14.23 12.14 4.88
C LEU A 176 13.89 13.15 5.99
N ILE A 177 13.14 14.20 5.66
CA ILE A 177 12.63 15.17 6.64
C ILE A 177 11.64 14.50 7.59
N THR A 178 10.71 13.69 7.08
CA THR A 178 9.69 13.01 7.90
C THR A 178 10.31 11.94 8.80
N ASN A 179 11.45 11.37 8.40
CA ASN A 179 12.28 10.47 9.21
C ASN A 179 13.14 11.21 10.26
N GLY A 180 13.01 12.53 10.36
CA GLY A 180 13.72 13.35 11.35
C GLY A 180 15.18 13.65 11.00
N GLN A 181 15.62 13.36 9.78
CA GLN A 181 17.00 13.61 9.35
C GLN A 181 17.30 15.10 9.22
N SER A 182 18.50 15.49 9.64
CA SER A 182 19.05 16.82 9.41
C SER A 182 19.42 17.02 7.93
N ASN A 183 19.53 18.25 7.48
CA ASN A 183 19.96 18.58 6.12
C ASN A 183 21.34 17.99 5.76
N LYS A 184 22.20 17.79 6.77
CA LYS A 184 23.53 17.20 6.60
C LYS A 184 23.46 15.68 6.38
N GLU A 185 22.60 14.99 7.11
CA GLU A 185 22.37 13.55 6.98
C GLU A 185 21.65 13.25 5.65
N ALA A 186 20.59 13.96 5.34
CA ALA A 186 19.87 13.86 4.08
C ALA A 186 20.78 14.16 2.87
N GLY A 187 21.67 15.15 3.00
CA GLY A 187 22.65 15.48 1.95
C GLY A 187 23.65 14.35 1.69
N ARG A 188 24.11 13.69 2.76
CA ARG A 188 25.01 12.51 2.62
C ARG A 188 24.31 11.35 1.92
N GLU A 189 23.08 11.06 2.33
CA GLU A 189 22.29 9.95 1.81
C GLU A 189 21.95 10.14 0.33
N LEU A 190 21.56 11.35 -0.04
CA LEU A 190 21.20 11.67 -1.42
C LEU A 190 22.39 12.08 -2.31
N GLY A 191 23.61 12.13 -1.77
CA GLY A 191 24.82 12.50 -2.52
C GLY A 191 24.84 13.95 -2.99
N ILE A 192 24.16 14.88 -2.27
CA ILE A 192 24.09 16.32 -2.59
C ILE A 192 24.45 17.18 -1.38
N SER A 193 24.71 18.48 -1.63
CA SER A 193 25.10 19.38 -0.56
C SER A 193 23.93 19.65 0.41
N PRO A 194 24.20 19.90 1.72
CA PRO A 194 23.17 20.32 2.67
C PRO A 194 22.40 21.58 2.20
N ARG A 195 23.06 22.45 1.46
CA ARG A 195 22.44 23.64 0.88
C ARG A 195 21.42 23.28 -0.20
N THR A 196 21.70 22.26 -1.00
CA THR A 196 20.76 21.75 -2.01
C THR A 196 19.54 21.11 -1.34
N ILE A 197 19.73 20.41 -0.23
CA ILE A 197 18.62 19.88 0.59
C ILE A 197 17.72 21.02 1.10
N GLU A 198 18.29 22.12 1.58
CA GLU A 198 17.50 23.29 2.02
C GLU A 198 16.61 23.85 0.90
N VAL A 199 17.15 23.93 -0.32
CA VAL A 199 16.37 24.40 -1.49
C VAL A 199 15.21 23.45 -1.81
N HIS A 200 15.46 22.14 -1.84
CA HIS A 200 14.39 21.16 -2.05
C HIS A 200 13.36 21.21 -0.92
N ARG A 201 13.82 21.33 0.34
CA ARG A 201 12.96 21.45 1.50
C ARG A 201 12.04 22.66 1.45
N ALA A 202 12.57 23.82 1.04
CA ALA A 202 11.77 25.03 0.85
C ALA A 202 10.68 24.83 -0.22
N ARG A 203 11.02 24.21 -1.36
CA ARG A 203 10.07 23.90 -2.43
C ARG A 203 9.00 22.90 -1.99
N VAL A 204 9.37 21.89 -1.22
CA VAL A 204 8.42 20.94 -0.64
C VAL A 204 7.43 21.65 0.28
N MET A 205 7.94 22.50 1.18
CA MET A 205 7.09 23.26 2.10
C MET A 205 6.14 24.21 1.36
N GLU A 206 6.64 24.90 0.34
CA GLU A 206 5.83 25.78 -0.52
C GLU A 206 4.71 25.01 -1.22
N LYS A 207 5.04 23.89 -1.89
CA LYS A 207 4.08 23.07 -2.64
C LYS A 207 3.02 22.42 -1.75
N LEU A 208 3.39 22.02 -0.53
CA LEU A 208 2.47 21.43 0.44
C LEU A 208 1.77 22.46 1.33
N GLY A 209 2.11 23.75 1.20
CA GLY A 209 1.53 24.82 2.02
C GLY A 209 1.96 24.78 3.50
N ALA A 210 3.08 24.12 3.80
CA ALA A 210 3.58 24.01 5.17
C ALA A 210 4.37 25.27 5.59
N ARG A 211 4.08 25.78 6.78
CA ARG A 211 4.75 26.98 7.34
C ARG A 211 6.08 26.68 8.01
N ASN A 212 6.23 25.47 8.53
CA ASN A 212 7.43 24.97 9.20
C ASN A 212 7.45 23.44 9.16
N THR A 213 8.54 22.83 9.65
CA THR A 213 8.70 21.36 9.66
C THR A 213 7.63 20.64 10.47
N ALA A 214 7.20 21.20 11.60
CA ALA A 214 6.14 20.59 12.43
C ALA A 214 4.79 20.64 11.69
N ASP A 215 4.49 21.72 10.98
CA ASP A 215 3.31 21.84 10.14
C ASP A 215 3.37 20.88 8.93
N LEU A 216 4.56 20.74 8.32
CA LEU A 216 4.81 19.75 7.27
C LEU A 216 4.55 18.33 7.75
N LEU A 217 5.09 17.97 8.91
CA LEU A 217 4.84 16.66 9.54
C LEU A 217 3.35 16.47 9.81
N ARG A 218 2.67 17.49 10.35
CA ARG A 218 1.23 17.43 10.58
C ARG A 218 0.46 17.22 9.28
N ILE A 219 0.75 17.97 8.22
CA ILE A 219 0.09 17.83 6.91
C ILE A 219 0.30 16.42 6.34
N VAL A 220 1.52 15.88 6.43
CA VAL A 220 1.84 14.55 5.92
C VAL A 220 1.30 13.42 6.81
N LEU A 221 1.18 13.65 8.14
CA LEU A 221 0.73 12.65 9.11
C LEU A 221 -0.79 12.61 9.33
N THR A 222 -1.52 13.71 9.01
CA THR A 222 -2.98 13.82 9.25
C THR A 222 -3.80 13.87 7.97
N SER A 223 -3.14 13.80 6.82
CA SER A 223 -3.77 13.71 5.49
C SER A 223 -3.81 12.28 5.04
#